data_1ad69711735ecfc1cf24167a20b1b208
#
_entry.id   1ad69711735ecfc1cf24167a20b1b208
#
_cell.length_a   1.000
_cell.length_b   1.000
_cell.length_c   1.000
_cell.angle_alpha   90.00
_cell.angle_beta   90.00
_cell.angle_gamma   90.00
#
_symmetry.space_group_name_H-M   'P 1'
#
loop_
_entity.id
_entity.type
_entity.pdbx_description
1 polymer ?
#
loop_
_entity_poly.entity_id
_entity_poly.type
_entity_poly.pdbx_seq_one_letter_code
_entity_poly.pdbx_strand_id
1 'polypeptide(L)'
;MNSIIKDISNLINDEFGNYIIQLLVSFKDKNYNKIIFDYFKKNLVELSSKKFSSNVIDRAIIHDCENSLSLIHYMIKNELAKELIIDQYGNYVVQKALNITKGDTFNKLIEQIKPVIEKLKTSTIGRKIYDHLCIQYGAYFHV
;
A
#
# COMPACT_ATOMS: atom_id res chain seq x y z
N MET A 1 -0.95 21.92 12.37
CA MET A 1 -1.48 20.57 12.04
C MET A 1 -2.43 20.60 10.85
N ASN A 2 -3.50 21.38 10.94
CA ASN A 2 -4.50 21.44 9.85
C ASN A 2 -3.91 21.94 8.53
N SER A 3 -2.96 22.89 8.57
CA SER A 3 -2.31 23.39 7.36
C SER A 3 -1.44 22.33 6.69
N ILE A 4 -0.73 21.51 7.46
CA ILE A 4 0.11 20.44 6.93
C ILE A 4 -0.77 19.37 6.27
N ILE A 5 -1.85 18.96 6.91
CA ILE A 5 -2.80 17.98 6.37
C ILE A 5 -3.41 18.50 5.06
N LYS A 6 -3.77 19.78 5.03
CA LYS A 6 -4.31 20.42 3.82
C LYS A 6 -3.29 20.40 2.69
N ASP A 7 -2.03 20.69 3.00
CA ASP A 7 -0.95 20.67 2.01
C ASP A 7 -0.73 19.27 1.46
N ILE A 8 -0.72 18.25 2.33
CA ILE A 8 -0.62 16.86 1.91
C ILE A 8 -1.78 16.51 0.98
N SER A 9 -3.00 16.84 1.36
CA SER A 9 -4.20 16.58 0.57
C SER A 9 -4.11 17.21 -0.82
N ASN A 10 -3.59 18.43 -0.93
CA ASN A 10 -3.45 19.12 -2.20
C ASN A 10 -2.35 18.54 -3.08
N LEU A 11 -1.26 18.07 -2.48
CA LEU A 11 -0.07 17.63 -3.22
C LEU A 11 -0.11 16.15 -3.60
N ILE A 12 -0.71 15.32 -2.76
CA ILE A 12 -0.56 13.86 -2.89
C ILE A 12 -1.12 13.29 -4.20
N ASN A 13 -2.15 13.90 -4.74
CA ASN A 13 -2.76 13.50 -6.01
C ASN A 13 -2.39 14.41 -7.18
N ASP A 14 -1.47 15.35 -6.97
CA ASP A 14 -0.99 16.22 -8.02
C ASP A 14 0.13 15.55 -8.81
N GLU A 15 0.13 15.74 -10.12
CA GLU A 15 1.11 15.16 -11.04
C GLU A 15 2.56 15.46 -10.63
N PHE A 16 2.81 16.66 -10.11
CA PHE A 16 4.13 17.09 -9.65
C PHE A 16 4.25 17.05 -8.14
N GLY A 17 3.18 17.41 -7.43
CA GLY A 17 3.17 17.50 -5.97
C GLY A 17 3.40 16.19 -5.25
N ASN A 18 3.02 15.06 -5.88
CA ASN A 18 3.21 13.73 -5.27
C ASN A 18 4.69 13.45 -4.98
N TYR A 19 5.61 13.97 -5.80
CA TYR A 19 7.05 13.80 -5.57
C TYR A 19 7.54 14.56 -4.35
N ILE A 20 6.89 15.68 -4.01
CA ILE A 20 7.23 16.46 -2.81
C ILE A 20 6.95 15.62 -1.56
N ILE A 21 5.80 14.94 -1.52
CA ILE A 21 5.46 14.09 -0.37
C ILE A 21 6.45 12.93 -0.25
N GLN A 22 6.81 12.29 -1.36
CA GLN A 22 7.82 11.23 -1.38
C GLN A 22 9.16 11.72 -0.82
N LEU A 23 9.57 12.90 -1.23
CA LEU A 23 10.82 13.51 -0.77
C LEU A 23 10.78 13.79 0.73
N LEU A 24 9.67 14.32 1.23
CA LEU A 24 9.50 14.59 2.66
C LEU A 24 9.66 13.32 3.49
N VAL A 25 9.03 12.22 3.07
CA VAL A 25 9.15 10.94 3.78
C VAL A 25 10.60 10.45 3.76
N SER A 26 11.30 10.64 2.65
CA SER A 26 12.69 10.18 2.50
C SER A 26 13.67 10.87 3.45
N PHE A 27 13.34 12.07 3.94
CA PHE A 27 14.18 12.76 4.93
C PHE A 27 14.13 12.12 6.31
N LYS A 28 13.18 11.21 6.55
CA LYS A 28 13.06 10.45 7.80
C LYS A 28 12.85 11.31 9.05
N ASP A 29 12.19 12.46 8.90
CA ASP A 29 11.79 13.26 10.04
C ASP A 29 10.60 12.57 10.73
N LYS A 30 10.80 12.19 12.01
CA LYS A 30 9.80 11.40 12.75
C LYS A 30 8.46 12.10 12.89
N ASN A 31 8.46 13.40 13.12
CA ASN A 31 7.24 14.17 13.33
C ASN A 31 6.43 14.27 12.03
N TYR A 32 7.08 14.65 10.94
CA TYR A 32 6.41 14.75 9.64
C TYR A 32 5.96 13.39 9.13
N ASN A 33 6.79 12.36 9.26
CA ASN A 33 6.44 11.04 8.79
C ASN A 33 5.23 10.47 9.54
N LYS A 34 5.15 10.70 10.84
CA LYS A 34 3.98 10.28 11.62
C LYS A 34 2.70 10.92 11.09
N ILE A 35 2.73 12.22 10.82
CA ILE A 35 1.58 12.96 10.27
C ILE A 35 1.20 12.40 8.90
N ILE A 36 2.17 12.19 8.04
CA ILE A 36 1.96 11.69 6.68
C ILE A 36 1.36 10.27 6.71
N PHE A 37 1.93 9.37 7.51
CA PHE A 37 1.44 8.00 7.61
C PHE A 37 0.08 7.90 8.30
N ASP A 38 -0.21 8.78 9.27
CA ASP A 38 -1.56 8.86 9.86
C ASP A 38 -2.58 9.30 8.81
N TYR A 39 -2.19 10.21 7.92
CA TYR A 39 -3.03 10.61 6.80
C TYR A 39 -3.26 9.43 5.84
N PHE A 40 -2.22 8.65 5.53
CA PHE A 40 -2.37 7.44 4.72
C PHE A 40 -3.38 6.47 5.33
N LYS A 41 -3.29 6.21 6.63
CA LYS A 41 -4.21 5.30 7.32
C LYS A 41 -5.66 5.73 7.20
N LYS A 42 -5.93 7.00 7.47
CA LYS A 42 -7.30 7.54 7.44
C LYS A 42 -7.94 7.48 6.06
N ASN A 43 -7.13 7.46 5.01
CA ASN A 43 -7.60 7.54 3.63
C ASN A 43 -7.04 6.41 2.77
N LEU A 44 -6.71 5.27 3.38
CA LEU A 44 -5.88 4.24 2.74
C LEU A 44 -6.51 3.69 1.46
N VAL A 45 -7.78 3.32 1.49
CA VAL A 45 -8.45 2.76 0.30
C VAL A 45 -8.52 3.79 -0.82
N GLU A 46 -8.95 4.99 -0.50
CA GLU A 46 -9.07 6.08 -1.49
C GLU A 46 -7.72 6.40 -2.12
N LEU A 47 -6.69 6.60 -1.29
CA LEU A 47 -5.35 6.97 -1.78
C LEU A 47 -4.71 5.83 -2.58
N SER A 48 -4.90 4.60 -2.14
CA SER A 48 -4.32 3.44 -2.82
C SER A 48 -4.96 3.15 -4.18
N SER A 49 -6.16 3.67 -4.41
CA SER A 49 -6.90 3.44 -5.64
C SER A 49 -6.67 4.51 -6.72
N LYS A 50 -5.76 5.46 -6.48
CA LYS A 50 -5.47 6.56 -7.41
C LYS A 50 -4.02 6.50 -7.88
N LYS A 51 -3.79 6.93 -9.11
CA LYS A 51 -2.49 6.82 -9.79
C LYS A 51 -1.34 7.45 -9.01
N PHE A 52 -1.48 8.71 -8.57
CA PHE A 52 -0.38 9.41 -7.94
C PHE A 52 -0.25 9.10 -6.46
N SER A 53 -1.35 9.09 -5.71
CA SER A 53 -1.30 8.81 -4.28
C SER A 53 -0.90 7.39 -3.96
N SER A 54 -1.30 6.41 -4.77
CA SER A 54 -0.85 5.03 -4.57
C SER A 54 0.65 4.90 -4.75
N ASN A 55 1.21 5.62 -5.71
CA ASN A 55 2.66 5.64 -5.93
C ASN A 55 3.40 6.26 -4.74
N VAL A 56 2.83 7.30 -4.13
CA VAL A 56 3.40 7.91 -2.93
C VAL A 56 3.48 6.89 -1.79
N ILE A 57 2.38 6.17 -1.54
CA ILE A 57 2.35 5.15 -0.47
C ILE A 57 3.33 4.03 -0.77
N ASP A 58 3.32 3.51 -1.99
CA ASP A 58 4.21 2.44 -2.42
C ASP A 58 5.68 2.80 -2.17
N ARG A 59 6.07 4.03 -2.49
CA ARG A 59 7.43 4.49 -2.31
C ARG A 59 7.75 4.88 -0.86
N ALA A 60 6.78 5.42 -0.13
CA ALA A 60 6.98 5.82 1.26
C ALA A 60 7.26 4.62 2.18
N ILE A 61 6.67 3.49 1.88
CA ILE A 61 6.78 2.27 2.72
C ILE A 61 8.24 1.85 2.92
N ILE A 62 9.11 2.06 1.95
CA ILE A 62 10.51 1.63 2.05
C ILE A 62 11.37 2.57 2.91
N HIS A 63 10.91 3.79 3.22
CA HIS A 63 11.72 4.79 3.89
C HIS A 63 11.57 4.82 5.42
N ASP A 64 10.47 4.31 5.95
CA ASP A 64 10.18 4.39 7.39
C ASP A 64 9.59 3.07 7.87
N CYS A 65 10.44 2.21 8.40
CA CYS A 65 10.07 0.86 8.82
C CYS A 65 8.98 0.86 9.89
N GLU A 66 9.11 1.70 10.91
CA GLU A 66 8.16 1.74 12.03
C GLU A 66 6.77 2.17 11.58
N ASN A 67 6.69 3.28 10.86
CA ASN A 67 5.42 3.79 10.35
C ASN A 67 4.82 2.87 9.29
N SER A 68 5.66 2.24 8.48
CA SER A 68 5.21 1.29 7.45
C SER A 68 4.60 0.04 8.06
N LEU A 69 5.21 -0.52 9.10
CA LEU A 69 4.64 -1.66 9.81
C LEU A 69 3.32 -1.30 10.47
N SER A 70 3.24 -0.10 11.05
CA SER A 70 2.00 0.41 11.64
C SER A 70 0.89 0.51 10.59
N LEU A 71 1.22 1.00 9.39
CA LEU A 71 0.28 1.10 8.28
C LEU A 71 -0.19 -0.30 7.82
N ILE A 72 0.74 -1.23 7.71
CA ILE A 72 0.44 -2.60 7.29
C ILE A 72 -0.44 -3.31 8.33
N HIS A 73 -0.16 -3.14 9.62
CA HIS A 73 -1.00 -3.68 10.68
C HIS A 73 -2.41 -3.10 10.64
N TYR A 74 -2.54 -1.81 10.32
CA TYR A 74 -3.84 -1.17 10.11
C TYR A 74 -4.57 -1.80 8.93
N MET A 75 -3.87 -2.02 7.83
CA MET A 75 -4.43 -2.68 6.64
C MET A 75 -4.96 -4.08 6.97
N ILE A 76 -4.19 -4.86 7.72
CA ILE A 76 -4.57 -6.21 8.12
C ILE A 76 -5.77 -6.19 9.07
N LYS A 77 -5.73 -5.35 10.09
CA LYS A 77 -6.78 -5.23 11.10
C LYS A 77 -8.14 -4.88 10.48
N ASN A 78 -8.14 -4.03 9.48
CA ASN A 78 -9.36 -3.59 8.81
C ASN A 78 -9.69 -4.40 7.54
N GLU A 79 -8.97 -5.50 7.31
CA GLU A 79 -9.17 -6.41 6.18
C GLU A 79 -9.16 -5.71 4.82
N LEU A 80 -8.26 -4.74 4.66
CA LEU A 80 -8.19 -3.94 3.43
C LEU A 80 -7.35 -4.58 2.34
N ALA A 81 -6.48 -5.54 2.68
CA ALA A 81 -5.59 -6.16 1.70
C ALA A 81 -6.35 -6.86 0.57
N LYS A 82 -7.44 -7.56 0.89
CA LYS A 82 -8.25 -8.27 -0.11
C LYS A 82 -8.94 -7.31 -1.08
N GLU A 83 -9.30 -6.13 -0.62
CA GLU A 83 -9.91 -5.10 -1.44
C GLU A 83 -8.89 -4.41 -2.33
N LEU A 84 -7.73 -4.10 -1.77
CA LEU A 84 -6.68 -3.38 -2.48
C LEU A 84 -5.94 -4.26 -3.51
N ILE A 85 -5.79 -5.55 -3.25
CA ILE A 85 -5.05 -6.44 -4.17
C ILE A 85 -5.71 -6.56 -5.55
N ILE A 86 -7.01 -6.37 -5.62
CA ILE A 86 -7.76 -6.44 -6.88
C ILE A 86 -7.86 -5.09 -7.59
N ASP A 87 -7.40 -4.02 -6.97
CA ASP A 87 -7.43 -2.68 -7.56
C ASP A 87 -6.23 -2.45 -8.47
N GLN A 88 -6.45 -1.75 -9.60
CA GLN A 88 -5.39 -1.52 -10.59
C GLN A 88 -4.17 -0.77 -10.03
N TYR A 89 -4.34 0.04 -8.99
CA TYR A 89 -3.25 0.77 -8.33
C TYR A 89 -2.98 0.22 -6.93
N GLY A 90 -4.02 -0.13 -6.20
CA GLY A 90 -3.92 -0.64 -4.83
C GLY A 90 -3.11 -1.92 -4.72
N ASN A 91 -3.10 -2.74 -5.77
CA ASN A 91 -2.35 -3.99 -5.76
C ASN A 91 -0.85 -3.77 -5.51
N TYR A 92 -0.29 -2.66 -5.99
CA TYR A 92 1.14 -2.37 -5.78
C TYR A 92 1.45 -2.06 -4.32
N VAL A 93 0.52 -1.42 -3.61
CA VAL A 93 0.66 -1.16 -2.17
C VAL A 93 0.69 -2.49 -1.39
N VAL A 94 -0.21 -3.40 -1.71
CA VAL A 94 -0.25 -4.72 -1.08
C VAL A 94 0.99 -5.54 -1.42
N GLN A 95 1.43 -5.52 -2.67
CA GLN A 95 2.64 -6.22 -3.09
C GLN A 95 3.87 -5.69 -2.37
N LYS A 96 3.97 -4.38 -2.17
CA LYS A 96 5.05 -3.80 -1.39
C LYS A 96 4.99 -4.25 0.06
N ALA A 97 3.80 -4.31 0.65
CA ALA A 97 3.61 -4.81 2.00
C ALA A 97 4.09 -6.27 2.13
N LEU A 98 3.75 -7.11 1.17
CA LEU A 98 4.23 -8.50 1.14
C LEU A 98 5.76 -8.56 1.04
N ASN A 99 6.33 -7.68 0.23
CA ASN A 99 7.76 -7.67 -0.04
C ASN A 99 8.60 -7.30 1.18
N ILE A 100 8.09 -6.43 2.05
CA ILE A 100 8.84 -5.93 3.22
C ILE A 100 8.50 -6.66 4.52
N THR A 101 7.49 -7.51 4.54
CA THR A 101 7.06 -8.22 5.75
C THR A 101 7.57 -9.66 5.77
N LYS A 102 7.68 -10.22 6.97
CA LYS A 102 8.11 -11.60 7.21
C LYS A 102 7.27 -12.20 8.34
N GLY A 103 7.30 -13.54 8.41
CA GLY A 103 6.70 -14.27 9.52
C GLY A 103 5.20 -14.05 9.62
N ASP A 104 4.73 -13.77 10.82
CA ASP A 104 3.31 -13.69 11.14
C ASP A 104 2.58 -12.60 10.35
N THR A 105 3.17 -11.44 10.22
CA THR A 105 2.57 -10.32 9.45
C THR A 105 2.41 -10.68 7.99
N PHE A 106 3.44 -11.26 7.38
CA PHE A 106 3.40 -11.75 6.01
C PHE A 106 2.30 -12.82 5.86
N ASN A 107 2.25 -13.77 6.77
CA ASN A 107 1.25 -14.85 6.71
C ASN A 107 -0.18 -14.32 6.79
N LYS A 108 -0.41 -13.31 7.62
CA LYS A 108 -1.74 -12.68 7.73
C LYS A 108 -2.16 -12.00 6.43
N LEU A 109 -1.22 -11.34 5.75
CA LEU A 109 -1.48 -10.74 4.44
C LEU A 109 -1.86 -11.82 3.42
N ILE A 110 -1.11 -12.90 3.36
CA ILE A 110 -1.39 -14.03 2.46
C ILE A 110 -2.77 -14.61 2.74
N GLU A 111 -3.12 -14.81 4.01
CA GLU A 111 -4.43 -15.33 4.41
C GLU A 111 -5.58 -14.44 3.91
N GLN A 112 -5.41 -13.14 3.96
CA GLN A 112 -6.44 -12.20 3.48
C GLN A 112 -6.57 -12.20 1.96
N ILE A 113 -5.48 -12.40 1.25
CA ILE A 113 -5.45 -12.36 -0.22
C ILE A 113 -5.97 -13.65 -0.84
N LYS A 114 -5.71 -14.80 -0.23
CA LYS A 114 -6.10 -16.11 -0.77
C LYS A 114 -7.54 -16.19 -1.26
N PRO A 115 -8.54 -15.74 -0.51
CA PRO A 115 -9.94 -15.89 -0.94
C PRO A 115 -10.28 -15.13 -2.23
N VAL A 116 -9.53 -14.11 -2.57
CA VAL A 116 -9.83 -13.27 -3.74
C VAL A 116 -8.90 -13.52 -4.93
N ILE A 117 -7.89 -14.37 -4.75
CA ILE A 117 -6.87 -14.56 -5.78
C ILE A 117 -7.44 -15.10 -7.10
N GLU A 118 -8.44 -15.98 -7.02
CA GLU A 118 -9.07 -16.53 -8.21
C GLU A 118 -9.86 -15.49 -9.00
N LYS A 119 -10.38 -14.47 -8.32
CA LYS A 119 -11.10 -13.36 -8.97
C LYS A 119 -10.21 -12.55 -9.88
N LEU A 120 -8.90 -12.53 -9.63
CA LEU A 120 -7.96 -11.81 -10.46
C LEU A 120 -7.92 -12.35 -11.89
N LYS A 121 -8.20 -13.62 -12.08
CA LYS A 121 -8.16 -14.25 -13.40
C LYS A 121 -9.26 -13.79 -14.35
N THR A 122 -10.28 -13.10 -13.84
CA THR A 122 -11.46 -12.73 -14.61
C THR A 122 -11.30 -11.49 -15.48
N SER A 123 -10.21 -10.74 -15.31
CA SER A 123 -9.96 -9.53 -16.09
C SER A 123 -8.52 -9.49 -16.60
N THR A 124 -8.27 -8.67 -17.61
CA THR A 124 -6.93 -8.52 -18.20
C THR A 124 -5.95 -7.96 -17.15
N ILE A 125 -6.36 -6.91 -16.42
CA ILE A 125 -5.53 -6.31 -15.38
C ILE A 125 -5.32 -7.29 -14.22
N GLY A 126 -6.39 -7.94 -13.79
CA GLY A 126 -6.33 -8.94 -12.72
C GLY A 126 -5.41 -10.11 -13.05
N ARG A 127 -5.44 -10.57 -14.30
CA ARG A 127 -4.56 -11.66 -14.71
C ARG A 127 -3.08 -11.29 -14.63
N LYS A 128 -2.73 -10.06 -14.96
CA LYS A 128 -1.35 -9.57 -14.78
C LYS A 128 -0.94 -9.57 -13.31
N ILE A 129 -1.84 -9.13 -12.44
CA ILE A 129 -1.60 -9.14 -11.00
C ILE A 129 -1.42 -10.58 -10.51
N TYR A 130 -2.30 -11.48 -10.93
CA TYR A 130 -2.24 -12.89 -10.57
C TYR A 130 -0.92 -13.52 -11.00
N ASP A 131 -0.51 -13.31 -12.25
CA ASP A 131 0.74 -13.86 -12.76
C ASP A 131 1.95 -13.35 -11.97
N HIS A 132 1.96 -12.07 -11.64
CA HIS A 132 3.04 -11.45 -10.86
C HIS A 132 3.11 -12.04 -9.45
N LEU A 133 1.95 -12.21 -8.80
CA LEU A 133 1.88 -12.82 -7.47
C LEU A 133 2.35 -14.29 -7.50
N CYS A 134 1.97 -15.03 -8.53
CA CYS A 134 2.39 -16.42 -8.66
C CYS A 134 3.89 -16.57 -8.89
N ILE A 135 4.49 -15.65 -9.65
CA ILE A 135 5.94 -15.67 -9.85
C ILE A 135 6.68 -15.45 -8.54
N GLN A 136 6.24 -14.49 -7.74
CA GLN A 136 6.94 -14.14 -6.51
C GLN A 136 6.52 -14.97 -5.30
N TYR A 137 5.26 -15.33 -5.19
CA TYR A 137 4.68 -15.93 -3.99
C TYR A 137 3.86 -17.20 -4.28
N GLY A 138 4.07 -17.83 -5.44
CA GLY A 138 3.25 -18.97 -5.86
C GLY A 138 3.14 -20.10 -4.85
N ALA A 139 4.21 -20.38 -4.12
CA ALA A 139 4.22 -21.45 -3.11
C ALA A 139 3.20 -21.23 -1.98
N TYR A 140 2.79 -19.98 -1.75
CA TYR A 140 1.81 -19.64 -0.70
C TYR A 140 0.38 -19.70 -1.17
N PHE A 141 0.13 -19.72 -2.49
CA PHE A 141 -1.20 -19.70 -3.07
C PHE A 141 -1.63 -21.04 -3.67
N HIS A 142 -0.67 -21.89 -4.01
CA HIS A 142 -0.96 -23.23 -4.50
C HIS A 142 -0.93 -24.21 -3.34
N VAL A 143 -2.07 -24.69 -3.00
CA VAL A 143 -2.22 -25.67 -1.92
C VAL A 143 -2.57 -27.00 -2.51
#